data_4cc6af86882a0b350cbb498bb7b61bb4
#
_entry.id   4cc6af86882a0b350cbb498bb7b61bb4
#
_cell.length_a   1.000
_cell.length_b   1.000
_cell.length_c   1.000
_cell.angle_alpha   90.00
_cell.angle_beta   90.00
_cell.angle_gamma   90.00
#
_symmetry.space_group_name_H-M   'P 1'
#
loop_
_entity.id
_entity.type
_entity.pdbx_description
1 polymer ?
#
loop_
_entity_poly.entity_id
_entity_poly.type
_entity_poly.pdbx_seq_one_letter_code
_entity_poly.pdbx_strand_id
1 'polypeptide(L)'
;MDNHAQKIESISQLNTLIGQKTLHPLLSVIDLAEATRLGQLSISGDFYALFFKQVQCGDFRYGRRCHDFQSCTLVFKAPGQTIDITQHDAPEQTSILGIAFHPKVFNETSLVCKKSEYSFFSYQENESLHLSEREKQIVLGCMSNFQKELLRDIDRFSLRLLAVHLELLLDYCLRFYERQFITRCHINNDILTYFDQLLEQHLQSEHEVKTELRSIEYVHDHLPQSLAYLNDLVRVETGKT
;
A
#
# COMPACT_ATOMS: atom_id res chain seq x y z
N MET A 1 16.52 -20.85 -8.92
CA MET A 1 15.17 -21.42 -9.15
C MET A 1 14.27 -20.24 -9.42
N ASP A 2 13.82 -20.11 -10.65
CA ASP A 2 12.92 -19.02 -11.03
C ASP A 2 11.59 -19.17 -10.30
N ASN A 3 11.40 -18.35 -9.29
CA ASN A 3 10.17 -18.33 -8.52
C ASN A 3 9.14 -17.54 -9.34
N HIS A 4 8.53 -18.17 -10.36
CA HIS A 4 7.47 -17.53 -11.11
C HIS A 4 6.28 -17.28 -10.18
N ALA A 5 5.92 -16.01 -10.02
CA ALA A 5 4.74 -15.63 -9.25
C ALA A 5 3.49 -16.30 -9.83
N GLN A 6 2.71 -16.96 -8.99
CA GLN A 6 1.45 -17.58 -9.41
C GLN A 6 0.45 -16.48 -9.76
N LYS A 7 -0.05 -16.46 -11.01
CA LYS A 7 -1.06 -15.50 -11.44
C LYS A 7 -2.43 -15.87 -10.87
N ILE A 8 -3.07 -14.91 -10.20
CA ILE A 8 -4.40 -15.02 -9.60
C ILE A 8 -5.36 -14.13 -10.39
N GLU A 9 -6.40 -14.70 -10.97
CA GLU A 9 -7.34 -13.99 -11.85
C GLU A 9 -8.61 -13.51 -11.14
N SER A 10 -8.86 -13.98 -9.93
CA SER A 10 -10.07 -13.60 -9.17
C SER A 10 -9.88 -13.66 -7.67
N ILE A 11 -10.72 -12.92 -6.95
CA ILE A 11 -10.82 -12.99 -5.48
C ILE A 11 -11.15 -14.41 -5.00
N SER A 12 -11.95 -15.16 -5.75
CA SER A 12 -12.28 -16.54 -5.41
C SER A 12 -11.06 -17.46 -5.47
N GLN A 13 -10.20 -17.30 -6.50
CA GLN A 13 -8.93 -18.06 -6.58
C GLN A 13 -7.99 -17.70 -5.44
N LEU A 14 -7.88 -16.39 -5.10
CA LEU A 14 -7.09 -15.95 -3.96
C LEU A 14 -7.57 -16.63 -2.66
N ASN A 15 -8.87 -16.59 -2.39
CA ASN A 15 -9.45 -17.21 -1.20
C ASN A 15 -9.22 -18.71 -1.15
N THR A 16 -9.36 -19.40 -2.29
CA THR A 16 -9.08 -20.84 -2.38
C THR A 16 -7.62 -21.15 -2.06
N LEU A 17 -6.69 -20.33 -2.57
CA LEU A 17 -5.26 -20.49 -2.34
C LEU A 17 -4.89 -20.36 -0.85
N ILE A 18 -5.49 -19.39 -0.15
CA ILE A 18 -5.26 -19.18 1.29
C ILE A 18 -6.16 -20.03 2.19
N GLY A 19 -7.00 -20.90 1.61
CA GLY A 19 -7.89 -21.80 2.36
C GLY A 19 -9.12 -21.13 2.97
N GLN A 20 -9.52 -19.94 2.49
CA GLN A 20 -10.66 -19.17 2.99
C GLN A 20 -11.89 -19.31 2.09
N LYS A 21 -13.09 -19.22 2.70
CA LYS A 21 -14.35 -19.19 1.96
C LYS A 21 -14.53 -17.84 1.26
N THR A 22 -14.94 -17.85 -0.01
CA THR A 22 -15.33 -16.64 -0.72
C THR A 22 -16.71 -16.17 -0.25
N LEU A 23 -16.75 -15.00 0.40
CA LEU A 23 -17.97 -14.36 0.89
C LEU A 23 -18.54 -13.37 -0.12
N HIS A 24 -17.68 -12.69 -0.89
CA HIS A 24 -18.10 -11.74 -1.93
C HIS A 24 -17.20 -11.90 -3.16
N PRO A 25 -17.74 -11.81 -4.41
CA PRO A 25 -16.96 -12.06 -5.61
C PRO A 25 -15.88 -11.02 -5.90
N LEU A 26 -16.03 -9.78 -5.40
CA LEU A 26 -15.14 -8.66 -5.70
C LEU A 26 -14.27 -8.22 -4.51
N LEU A 27 -14.55 -8.70 -3.29
CA LEU A 27 -13.88 -8.24 -2.06
C LEU A 27 -13.60 -9.41 -1.13
N SER A 28 -12.48 -9.35 -0.42
CA SER A 28 -12.12 -10.33 0.61
C SER A 28 -11.31 -9.68 1.73
N VAL A 29 -11.51 -10.18 2.94
CA VAL A 29 -10.57 -9.99 4.05
C VAL A 29 -9.63 -11.17 4.06
N ILE A 30 -8.33 -10.90 4.12
CA ILE A 30 -7.26 -11.90 4.15
C ILE A 30 -6.72 -11.95 5.57
N ASP A 31 -6.85 -13.10 6.23
CA ASP A 31 -6.19 -13.36 7.51
C ASP A 31 -5.15 -14.46 7.31
N LEU A 32 -3.87 -14.07 7.34
CA LEU A 32 -2.78 -15.01 7.13
C LEU A 32 -2.41 -15.79 8.41
N ALA A 33 -2.91 -15.39 9.58
CA ALA A 33 -2.74 -16.17 10.80
C ALA A 33 -3.50 -17.50 10.75
N GLU A 34 -4.62 -17.52 10.02
CA GLU A 34 -5.43 -18.74 9.81
C GLU A 34 -4.98 -19.56 8.59
N ALA A 35 -4.10 -19.05 7.75
CA ALA A 35 -3.66 -19.68 6.53
C ALA A 35 -2.62 -20.80 6.79
N THR A 36 -3.10 -21.98 7.11
CA THR A 36 -2.30 -23.13 7.57
C THR A 36 -1.37 -23.76 6.52
N ARG A 37 -1.31 -23.25 5.29
CA ARG A 37 -0.60 -23.89 4.16
C ARG A 37 0.37 -22.97 3.40
N LEU A 38 0.58 -21.78 3.87
CA LEU A 38 1.45 -20.84 3.17
C LEU A 38 2.90 -21.12 3.56
N GLY A 39 3.60 -21.89 2.72
CA GLY A 39 5.05 -21.85 2.66
C GLY A 39 5.50 -20.49 2.04
N GLN A 40 6.61 -20.47 1.35
CA GLN A 40 7.01 -19.33 0.54
C GLN A 40 6.09 -19.26 -0.69
N LEU A 41 5.22 -18.23 -0.76
CA LEU A 41 4.25 -18.04 -1.82
C LEU A 41 4.45 -16.66 -2.46
N SER A 42 4.68 -16.66 -3.76
CA SER A 42 4.74 -15.44 -4.57
C SER A 42 3.51 -15.42 -5.48
N ILE A 43 2.67 -14.40 -5.35
CA ILE A 43 1.44 -14.25 -6.14
C ILE A 43 1.40 -12.89 -6.83
N SER A 44 0.80 -12.85 -8.01
CA SER A 44 0.40 -11.61 -8.68
C SER A 44 -1.03 -11.74 -9.16
N GLY A 45 -1.77 -10.64 -9.20
CA GLY A 45 -3.18 -10.72 -9.63
C GLY A 45 -3.79 -9.39 -10.02
N ASP A 46 -4.95 -9.47 -10.67
CA ASP A 46 -5.70 -8.31 -11.15
C ASP A 46 -6.58 -7.72 -10.04
N PHE A 47 -6.02 -7.52 -8.85
CA PHE A 47 -6.71 -6.96 -7.70
C PHE A 47 -5.81 -6.00 -6.92
N TYR A 48 -6.42 -5.04 -6.25
CA TYR A 48 -5.78 -4.22 -5.24
C TYR A 48 -5.71 -4.99 -3.92
N ALA A 49 -4.65 -4.78 -3.18
CA ALA A 49 -4.56 -5.32 -1.82
C ALA A 49 -3.93 -4.29 -0.87
N LEU A 50 -4.36 -4.30 0.37
CA LEU A 50 -3.72 -3.62 1.47
C LEU A 50 -3.48 -4.62 2.60
N PHE A 51 -2.29 -4.59 3.19
CA PHE A 51 -1.90 -5.49 4.26
C PHE A 51 -1.47 -4.70 5.48
N PHE A 52 -2.10 -4.98 6.58
CA PHE A 52 -1.66 -4.54 7.89
C PHE A 52 -0.67 -5.57 8.44
N LYS A 53 0.58 -5.15 8.59
CA LYS A 53 1.65 -5.98 9.16
C LYS A 53 1.96 -5.47 10.56
N GLN A 54 1.82 -6.33 11.55
CA GLN A 54 2.27 -6.07 12.90
C GLN A 54 3.57 -6.85 13.11
N VAL A 55 4.69 -6.12 13.23
CA VAL A 55 6.00 -6.71 13.54
C VAL A 55 6.26 -6.45 15.01
N GLN A 56 6.51 -7.49 15.80
CA GLN A 56 7.05 -7.27 17.15
C GLN A 56 8.49 -6.77 17.02
N CYS A 57 8.75 -5.64 17.65
CA CYS A 57 10.01 -4.94 17.57
C CYS A 57 11.17 -5.75 18.16
N GLY A 58 12.04 -6.27 17.27
CA GLY A 58 13.45 -6.43 17.60
C GLY A 58 14.16 -5.18 17.06
N ASP A 59 14.87 -4.51 17.92
CA ASP A 59 15.75 -3.34 17.72
C ASP A 59 15.99 -2.83 16.29
N PHE A 60 15.07 -2.11 15.69
CA PHE A 60 15.37 -1.22 14.57
C PHE A 60 15.76 0.16 15.12
N ARG A 61 17.07 0.35 15.35
CA ARG A 61 17.65 1.65 15.66
C ARG A 61 17.78 2.46 14.37
N TYR A 62 16.77 3.27 14.05
CA TYR A 62 16.91 4.38 13.12
C TYR A 62 17.13 5.66 13.92
N GLY A 63 18.40 6.10 14.03
CA GLY A 63 18.77 7.40 14.57
C GLY A 63 18.58 7.58 16.09
N ARG A 64 19.10 8.70 16.63
CA ARG A 64 19.17 9.02 18.08
C ARG A 64 17.85 9.45 18.73
N ARG A 65 16.70 9.32 18.08
CA ARG A 65 15.38 9.63 18.69
C ARG A 65 14.47 8.43 18.54
N CYS A 66 14.13 7.81 19.67
CA CYS A 66 12.99 6.91 19.78
C CYS A 66 11.72 7.72 19.45
N HIS A 67 11.17 7.53 18.26
CA HIS A 67 9.79 7.90 17.98
C HIS A 67 8.96 6.63 18.03
N ASP A 68 7.78 6.71 18.67
CA ASP A 68 6.81 5.62 18.91
C ASP A 68 6.21 4.95 17.66
N PHE A 69 6.95 4.93 16.53
CA PHE A 69 6.51 4.34 15.24
C PHE A 69 6.95 2.87 15.12
N GLN A 70 6.77 2.12 16.16
CA GLN A 70 7.50 0.85 16.28
C GLN A 70 6.62 -0.31 16.09
N SER A 71 5.81 -0.60 15.29
CA SER A 71 5.35 -1.99 15.11
C SER A 71 4.28 -2.26 14.05
N CYS A 72 3.69 -1.22 13.48
CA CYS A 72 2.59 -1.46 12.55
C CYS A 72 2.78 -0.70 11.24
N THR A 73 2.74 -1.42 10.14
CA THR A 73 2.81 -0.84 8.80
C THR A 73 1.63 -1.29 7.94
N LEU A 74 1.17 -0.38 7.07
CA LEU A 74 0.29 -0.73 5.95
C LEU A 74 1.09 -0.75 4.67
N VAL A 75 0.97 -1.85 3.93
CA VAL A 75 1.56 -2.06 2.61
C VAL A 75 0.44 -2.13 1.60
N PHE A 76 0.58 -1.43 0.50
CA PHE A 76 -0.40 -1.38 -0.57
C PHE A 76 0.14 -2.03 -1.83
N LYS A 77 -0.72 -2.69 -2.58
CA LYS A 77 -0.37 -3.36 -3.84
C LYS A 77 -1.43 -3.04 -4.89
N ALA A 78 -0.98 -2.56 -6.04
CA ALA A 78 -1.81 -2.39 -7.22
C ALA A 78 -1.95 -3.70 -8.01
N PRO A 79 -2.96 -3.79 -8.90
CA PRO A 79 -3.08 -4.90 -9.85
C PRO A 79 -1.78 -5.12 -10.64
N GLY A 80 -1.39 -6.37 -10.80
CA GLY A 80 -0.16 -6.77 -11.51
C GLY A 80 1.11 -6.77 -10.68
N GLN A 81 1.12 -6.14 -9.50
CA GLN A 81 2.27 -6.20 -8.61
C GLN A 81 2.37 -7.56 -7.90
N THR A 82 3.61 -8.01 -7.68
CA THR A 82 3.88 -9.26 -6.96
C THR A 82 3.74 -9.04 -5.46
N ILE A 83 3.12 -10.01 -4.80
CA ILE A 83 2.98 -10.09 -3.35
C ILE A 83 3.74 -11.34 -2.91
N ASP A 84 4.82 -11.13 -2.17
CA ASP A 84 5.60 -12.21 -1.59
C ASP A 84 5.14 -12.44 -0.15
N ILE A 85 4.55 -13.62 0.07
CA ILE A 85 4.12 -14.08 1.38
C ILE A 85 5.14 -15.10 1.83
N THR A 86 6.02 -14.72 2.75
CA THR A 86 6.97 -15.62 3.37
C THR A 86 6.53 -15.89 4.79
N GLN A 87 6.27 -17.16 5.07
CA GLN A 87 6.13 -17.59 6.45
C GLN A 87 7.55 -17.73 7.01
N HIS A 88 8.04 -16.66 7.66
CA HIS A 88 9.27 -16.79 8.42
C HIS A 88 9.02 -17.73 9.60
N ASP A 89 10.00 -18.57 9.89
CA ASP A 89 10.09 -19.39 11.11
C ASP A 89 10.24 -18.53 12.39
N ALA A 90 9.58 -17.39 12.44
CA ALA A 90 9.56 -16.51 13.59
C ALA A 90 8.40 -16.90 14.52
N PRO A 91 8.65 -16.98 15.83
CA PRO A 91 7.68 -17.50 16.78
C PRO A 91 6.43 -16.62 16.83
N GLU A 92 5.30 -17.25 16.63
CA GLU A 92 3.94 -16.97 17.17
C GLU A 92 3.28 -15.59 17.06
N GLN A 93 3.84 -14.51 16.48
CA GLN A 93 3.21 -13.19 16.67
C GLN A 93 3.19 -12.24 15.47
N THR A 94 3.35 -12.71 14.24
CA THR A 94 3.12 -11.84 13.07
C THR A 94 1.70 -12.04 12.58
N SER A 95 0.78 -11.19 13.00
CA SER A 95 -0.57 -11.15 12.43
C SER A 95 -0.53 -10.27 11.18
N ILE A 96 -0.83 -10.87 10.02
CA ILE A 96 -1.03 -10.13 8.77
C ILE A 96 -2.52 -10.21 8.43
N LEU A 97 -3.17 -9.07 8.56
CA LEU A 97 -4.56 -8.87 8.18
C LEU A 97 -4.60 -8.00 6.92
N GLY A 98 -5.37 -8.39 5.91
CA GLY A 98 -5.45 -7.64 4.66
C GLY A 98 -6.86 -7.51 4.12
N ILE A 99 -7.04 -6.61 3.18
CA ILE A 99 -8.22 -6.50 2.33
C ILE A 99 -7.76 -6.59 0.89
N ALA A 100 -8.34 -7.50 0.11
CA ALA A 100 -8.17 -7.57 -1.33
C ALA A 100 -9.48 -7.20 -2.04
N PHE A 101 -9.39 -6.45 -3.12
CA PHE A 101 -10.57 -6.04 -3.89
C PHE A 101 -10.25 -5.89 -5.37
N HIS A 102 -11.21 -6.33 -6.20
CA HIS A 102 -11.10 -6.24 -7.65
C HIS A 102 -11.29 -4.79 -8.14
N PRO A 103 -10.61 -4.35 -9.22
CA PRO A 103 -10.75 -2.99 -9.79
C PRO A 103 -12.19 -2.55 -10.10
N LYS A 104 -13.10 -3.48 -10.35
CA LYS A 104 -14.53 -3.20 -10.53
C LYS A 104 -15.16 -2.47 -9.34
N VAL A 105 -14.65 -2.66 -8.14
CA VAL A 105 -15.14 -1.95 -6.95
C VAL A 105 -14.98 -0.44 -7.13
N PHE A 106 -13.86 0.03 -7.70
CA PHE A 106 -13.72 1.44 -8.06
C PHE A 106 -14.74 1.87 -9.12
N ASN A 107 -14.91 1.08 -10.18
CA ASN A 107 -15.70 1.48 -11.34
C ASN A 107 -17.23 1.43 -11.10
N GLU A 108 -17.69 0.59 -10.20
CA GLU A 108 -19.11 0.31 -9.92
C GLU A 108 -19.65 1.04 -8.67
N THR A 109 -18.81 1.86 -8.01
CA THR A 109 -19.18 2.57 -6.77
C THR A 109 -18.76 4.04 -6.81
N SER A 110 -19.07 4.79 -5.74
CA SER A 110 -18.64 6.19 -5.56
C SER A 110 -17.12 6.39 -5.56
N LEU A 111 -16.35 5.33 -5.33
CA LEU A 111 -14.88 5.34 -5.33
C LEU A 111 -14.26 5.68 -6.69
N VAL A 112 -15.03 5.63 -7.80
CA VAL A 112 -14.51 5.95 -9.15
C VAL A 112 -13.91 7.34 -9.22
N CYS A 113 -14.49 8.33 -8.55
CA CYS A 113 -14.02 9.72 -8.54
C CYS A 113 -12.74 9.91 -7.71
N LYS A 114 -12.47 9.02 -6.77
CA LYS A 114 -11.35 9.13 -5.83
C LYS A 114 -10.16 8.24 -6.18
N LYS A 115 -10.28 7.41 -7.20
CA LYS A 115 -9.23 6.44 -7.56
C LYS A 115 -7.87 7.08 -7.78
N SER A 116 -7.82 8.27 -8.40
CA SER A 116 -6.58 9.02 -8.65
C SER A 116 -5.97 9.63 -7.39
N GLU A 117 -6.75 9.78 -6.32
CA GLU A 117 -6.27 10.32 -5.06
C GLU A 117 -5.47 9.28 -4.24
N TYR A 118 -5.74 7.98 -4.45
CA TYR A 118 -5.09 6.89 -3.74
C TYR A 118 -3.78 6.46 -4.43
N SER A 119 -2.86 7.43 -4.62
CA SER A 119 -1.55 7.28 -5.27
C SER A 119 -0.66 6.23 -4.60
N PHE A 120 -0.84 6.00 -3.31
CA PHE A 120 -0.06 5.07 -2.49
C PHE A 120 -0.18 3.59 -2.93
N PHE A 121 -1.14 3.22 -3.77
CA PHE A 121 -1.15 1.91 -4.42
C PHE A 121 -0.01 1.74 -5.43
N SER A 122 0.58 2.84 -5.88
CA SER A 122 1.74 2.85 -6.80
C SER A 122 3.08 3.03 -6.07
N TYR A 123 3.08 3.10 -4.75
CA TYR A 123 4.28 3.23 -3.94
C TYR A 123 5.05 1.90 -3.86
N GLN A 124 6.34 1.99 -3.55
CA GLN A 124 7.20 0.85 -3.29
C GLN A 124 7.06 0.36 -1.84
N GLU A 125 7.56 -0.83 -1.55
CA GLU A 125 7.44 -1.40 -0.20
C GLU A 125 8.18 -0.61 0.89
N ASN A 126 9.30 0.02 0.54
CA ASN A 126 10.06 0.90 1.43
C ASN A 126 9.36 2.22 1.72
N GLU A 127 8.30 2.55 0.97
CA GLU A 127 7.44 3.73 1.13
C GLU A 127 6.16 3.42 1.92
N SER A 128 6.14 2.31 2.64
CA SER A 128 4.98 1.84 3.42
C SER A 128 4.53 2.87 4.46
N LEU A 129 3.24 2.86 4.76
CA LEU A 129 2.66 3.72 5.78
C LEU A 129 2.93 3.16 7.17
N HIS A 130 3.64 3.94 7.98
CA HIS A 130 3.89 3.64 9.39
C HIS A 130 2.82 4.28 10.28
N LEU A 131 2.22 3.49 11.14
CA LEU A 131 1.11 3.91 11.99
C LEU A 131 1.59 4.17 13.42
N SER A 132 1.09 5.24 14.02
CA SER A 132 1.09 5.41 15.47
C SER A 132 0.08 4.45 16.13
N GLU A 133 0.18 4.22 17.44
CA GLU A 133 -0.75 3.33 18.13
C GLU A 133 -2.21 3.79 17.99
N ARG A 134 -2.46 5.10 18.00
CA ARG A 134 -3.80 5.65 17.79
C ARG A 134 -4.32 5.39 16.37
N GLU A 135 -3.47 5.56 15.36
CA GLU A 135 -3.82 5.30 13.96
C GLU A 135 -4.06 3.82 13.71
N LYS A 136 -3.26 2.95 14.32
CA LYS A 136 -3.47 1.50 14.34
C LYS A 136 -4.87 1.13 14.82
N GLN A 137 -5.32 1.69 15.94
CA GLN A 137 -6.66 1.42 16.47
C GLN A 137 -7.76 1.85 15.49
N ILE A 138 -7.58 2.98 14.80
CA ILE A 138 -8.51 3.45 13.78
C ILE A 138 -8.56 2.47 12.61
N VAL A 139 -7.40 2.05 12.08
CA VAL A 139 -7.31 1.10 10.96
C VAL A 139 -7.96 -0.23 11.32
N LEU A 140 -7.62 -0.80 12.48
CA LEU A 140 -8.22 -2.06 12.95
C LEU A 140 -9.73 -1.95 13.13
N GLY A 141 -10.21 -0.80 13.61
CA GLY A 141 -11.65 -0.51 13.71
C GLY A 141 -12.34 -0.50 12.35
N CYS A 142 -11.74 0.16 11.34
CA CYS A 142 -12.25 0.17 9.96
C CYS A 142 -12.25 -1.24 9.36
N MET A 143 -11.17 -2.00 9.52
CA MET A 143 -11.06 -3.37 9.01
C MET A 143 -12.08 -4.31 9.67
N SER A 144 -12.28 -4.17 10.99
CA SER A 144 -13.30 -4.95 11.73
C SER A 144 -14.71 -4.64 11.25
N ASN A 145 -15.06 -3.37 11.01
CA ASN A 145 -16.36 -2.99 10.49
C ASN A 145 -16.57 -3.49 9.05
N PHE A 146 -15.54 -3.42 8.21
CA PHE A 146 -15.56 -4.00 6.86
C PHE A 146 -15.80 -5.52 6.91
N GLN A 147 -15.10 -6.23 7.79
CA GLN A 147 -15.26 -7.68 7.97
C GLN A 147 -16.67 -8.05 8.45
N LYS A 148 -17.23 -7.30 9.41
CA LYS A 148 -18.59 -7.51 9.89
C LYS A 148 -19.62 -7.36 8.78
N GLU A 149 -19.44 -6.37 7.89
CA GLU A 149 -20.32 -6.18 6.75
C GLU A 149 -20.15 -7.30 5.72
N LEU A 150 -18.91 -7.74 5.46
CA LEU A 150 -18.61 -8.83 4.53
C LEU A 150 -19.22 -10.17 4.97
N LEU A 151 -19.41 -10.39 6.28
CA LEU A 151 -20.00 -11.60 6.85
C LEU A 151 -21.53 -11.65 6.74
N ARG A 152 -22.19 -10.55 6.35
CA ARG A 152 -23.64 -10.52 6.16
C ARG A 152 -24.03 -11.21 4.86
N ASP A 153 -25.29 -11.59 4.76
CA ASP A 153 -25.85 -12.13 3.52
C ASP A 153 -25.79 -11.07 2.42
N ILE A 154 -25.41 -11.50 1.21
CA ILE A 154 -25.27 -10.60 0.07
C ILE A 154 -26.66 -10.11 -0.38
N ASP A 155 -26.82 -8.79 -0.43
CA ASP A 155 -27.98 -8.11 -0.95
C ASP A 155 -27.60 -6.99 -1.95
N ARG A 156 -28.59 -6.25 -2.44
CA ARG A 156 -28.41 -5.14 -3.39
C ARG A 156 -27.59 -3.97 -2.82
N PHE A 157 -27.39 -3.89 -1.52
CA PHE A 157 -26.66 -2.81 -0.84
C PHE A 157 -25.24 -3.22 -0.44
N SER A 158 -24.95 -4.51 -0.42
CA SER A 158 -23.67 -5.07 0.09
C SER A 158 -22.45 -4.42 -0.57
N LEU A 159 -22.40 -4.37 -1.90
CA LEU A 159 -21.26 -3.76 -2.61
C LEU A 159 -21.10 -2.27 -2.23
N ARG A 160 -22.20 -1.52 -2.16
CA ARG A 160 -22.19 -0.11 -1.78
C ARG A 160 -21.70 0.11 -0.36
N LEU A 161 -22.19 -0.67 0.60
CA LEU A 161 -21.79 -0.56 2.01
C LEU A 161 -20.32 -0.95 2.20
N LEU A 162 -19.87 -2.04 1.57
CA LEU A 162 -18.48 -2.46 1.60
C LEU A 162 -17.56 -1.39 0.96
N ALA A 163 -18.01 -0.75 -0.14
CA ALA A 163 -17.26 0.35 -0.76
C ALA A 163 -17.13 1.57 0.17
N VAL A 164 -18.17 1.93 0.93
CA VAL A 164 -18.11 3.04 1.90
C VAL A 164 -17.15 2.72 3.05
N HIS A 165 -17.15 1.49 3.56
CA HIS A 165 -16.17 1.07 4.56
C HIS A 165 -14.74 1.10 4.04
N LEU A 166 -14.53 0.67 2.77
CA LEU A 166 -13.24 0.72 2.12
C LEU A 166 -12.80 2.18 1.90
N GLU A 167 -13.68 3.04 1.40
CA GLU A 167 -13.43 4.47 1.20
C GLU A 167 -12.97 5.14 2.50
N LEU A 168 -13.68 4.91 3.59
CA LEU A 168 -13.30 5.46 4.90
C LEU A 168 -11.89 5.03 5.32
N LEU A 169 -11.55 3.75 5.12
CA LEU A 169 -10.22 3.24 5.44
C LEU A 169 -9.14 3.91 4.56
N LEU A 170 -9.39 4.02 3.24
CA LEU A 170 -8.44 4.63 2.31
C LEU A 170 -8.26 6.13 2.57
N ASP A 171 -9.31 6.86 2.92
CA ASP A 171 -9.25 8.28 3.30
C ASP A 171 -8.43 8.49 4.60
N TYR A 172 -8.54 7.57 5.58
CA TYR A 172 -7.65 7.58 6.74
C TYR A 172 -6.19 7.33 6.34
N CYS A 173 -5.94 6.43 5.39
CA CYS A 173 -4.58 6.18 4.90
C CYS A 173 -3.99 7.43 4.22
N LEU A 174 -4.75 8.18 3.41
CA LEU A 174 -4.33 9.48 2.86
C LEU A 174 -3.89 10.44 3.97
N ARG A 175 -4.76 10.63 4.97
CA ARG A 175 -4.47 11.49 6.12
C ARG A 175 -3.19 11.10 6.86
N PHE A 176 -2.97 9.80 7.02
CA PHE A 176 -1.80 9.30 7.74
C PHE A 176 -0.52 9.42 6.90
N TYR A 177 -0.60 9.30 5.57
CA TYR A 177 0.52 9.62 4.68
C TYR A 177 0.88 11.12 4.74
N GLU A 178 -0.10 12.03 4.70
CA GLU A 178 0.16 13.46 4.87
C GLU A 178 0.90 13.74 6.21
N ARG A 179 0.42 13.17 7.31
CA ARG A 179 1.12 13.24 8.59
C ARG A 179 2.55 12.66 8.47
N GLN A 180 2.73 11.52 7.80
CA GLN A 180 4.04 10.88 7.64
C GLN A 180 5.00 11.75 6.83
N PHE A 181 4.56 12.42 5.79
CA PHE A 181 5.37 13.39 5.04
C PHE A 181 5.84 14.53 5.95
N ILE A 182 4.94 15.13 6.75
CA ILE A 182 5.29 16.20 7.68
C ILE A 182 6.27 15.72 8.76
N THR A 183 6.07 14.55 9.34
CA THR A 183 6.90 14.07 10.46
C THR A 183 8.27 13.55 10.04
N ARG A 184 8.45 13.23 8.77
CA ARG A 184 9.72 12.77 8.18
C ARG A 184 10.47 13.88 7.42
N CYS A 185 10.22 15.13 7.73
CA CYS A 185 10.76 16.30 7.02
C CYS A 185 12.29 16.21 6.77
N HIS A 186 13.09 15.72 7.70
CA HIS A 186 14.53 15.60 7.49
C HIS A 186 14.89 14.60 6.38
N ILE A 187 14.27 13.43 6.37
CA ILE A 187 14.48 12.40 5.32
C ILE A 187 13.95 12.92 3.98
N ASN A 188 12.80 13.56 4.01
CA ASN A 188 12.15 14.13 2.84
C ASN A 188 12.98 15.26 2.21
N ASN A 189 13.58 16.12 3.03
CA ASN A 189 14.49 17.16 2.55
C ASN A 189 15.74 16.59 1.88
N ASP A 190 16.30 15.50 2.40
CA ASP A 190 17.44 14.82 1.77
C ASP A 190 17.03 14.26 0.39
N ILE A 191 15.84 13.66 0.29
CA ILE A 191 15.28 13.15 -0.98
C ILE A 191 15.06 14.29 -1.96
N LEU A 192 14.44 15.40 -1.54
CA LEU A 192 14.18 16.56 -2.40
C LEU A 192 15.47 17.26 -2.83
N THR A 193 16.44 17.40 -1.93
CA THR A 193 17.76 17.97 -2.27
C THR A 193 18.47 17.10 -3.32
N TYR A 194 18.41 15.80 -3.17
CA TYR A 194 19.00 14.88 -4.17
C TYR A 194 18.24 14.93 -5.50
N PHE A 195 16.93 15.03 -5.47
CA PHE A 195 16.08 15.23 -6.64
C PHE A 195 16.44 16.51 -7.40
N ASP A 196 16.58 17.65 -6.69
CA ASP A 196 16.97 18.93 -7.29
C ASP A 196 18.37 18.84 -7.93
N GLN A 197 19.33 18.21 -7.27
CA GLN A 197 20.68 17.98 -7.81
C GLN A 197 20.65 17.13 -9.09
N LEU A 198 19.84 16.06 -9.15
CA LEU A 198 19.67 15.24 -10.34
C LEU A 198 19.08 16.05 -11.50
N LEU A 199 18.05 16.88 -11.23
CA LEU A 199 17.47 17.74 -12.24
C LEU A 199 18.47 18.76 -12.77
N GLU A 200 19.21 19.43 -11.89
CA GLU A 200 20.24 20.40 -12.30
C GLU A 200 21.34 19.75 -13.16
N GLN A 201 21.82 18.57 -12.77
CA GLN A 201 22.83 17.83 -13.55
C GLN A 201 22.28 17.43 -14.92
N HIS A 202 21.04 16.99 -15.00
CA HIS A 202 20.41 16.61 -16.25
C HIS A 202 20.21 17.81 -17.17
N LEU A 203 19.73 18.94 -16.65
CA LEU A 203 19.53 20.17 -17.41
C LEU A 203 20.84 20.81 -17.89
N GLN A 204 21.94 20.65 -17.15
CA GLN A 204 23.26 21.12 -17.56
C GLN A 204 23.91 20.24 -18.63
N SER A 205 23.58 18.95 -18.67
CA SER A 205 24.14 18.01 -19.64
C SER A 205 23.46 18.05 -21.01
N GLU A 206 22.21 18.50 -21.09
CA GLU A 206 21.47 18.62 -22.35
C GLU A 206 21.47 20.07 -22.86
N HIS A 207 22.42 20.38 -23.75
CA HIS A 207 22.45 21.64 -24.52
C HIS A 207 21.43 21.67 -25.67
N GLU A 208 20.60 20.61 -25.83
CA GLU A 208 19.56 20.53 -26.85
C GLU A 208 18.20 20.18 -26.26
N VAL A 209 17.32 21.14 -26.41
CA VAL A 209 15.87 21.09 -26.16
C VAL A 209 15.26 19.85 -26.82
N LYS A 210 14.99 18.83 -26.06
CA LYS A 210 13.85 17.92 -26.30
C LYS A 210 13.63 17.01 -25.09
N THR A 211 12.54 17.29 -24.42
CA THR A 211 11.64 16.33 -23.78
C THR A 211 11.69 16.32 -22.26
N GLU A 212 10.73 17.01 -21.66
CA GLU A 212 10.31 16.86 -20.25
C GLU A 212 10.13 15.39 -19.82
N LEU A 213 9.71 14.51 -20.74
CA LEU A 213 9.57 13.07 -20.55
C LEU A 213 10.90 12.37 -20.23
N ARG A 214 12.01 12.75 -20.87
CA ARG A 214 13.33 12.15 -20.59
C ARG A 214 13.88 12.53 -19.23
N SER A 215 13.52 13.71 -18.73
CA SER A 215 13.91 14.14 -17.38
C SER A 215 13.23 13.29 -16.30
N ILE A 216 11.97 12.92 -16.51
CA ILE A 216 11.21 12.06 -15.59
C ILE A 216 11.76 10.63 -15.59
N GLU A 217 12.05 10.07 -16.76
CA GLU A 217 12.68 8.74 -16.90
C GLU A 217 14.07 8.72 -16.24
N TYR A 218 14.88 9.74 -16.47
CA TYR A 218 16.20 9.87 -15.85
C TYR A 218 16.12 9.90 -14.32
N VAL A 219 15.19 10.67 -13.77
CA VAL A 219 14.97 10.75 -12.34
C VAL A 219 14.51 9.40 -11.78
N HIS A 220 13.58 8.71 -12.46
CA HIS A 220 13.11 7.40 -12.05
C HIS A 220 14.24 6.36 -11.95
N ASP A 221 15.20 6.40 -12.89
CA ASP A 221 16.30 5.43 -12.92
C ASP A 221 17.37 5.69 -11.83
N HIS A 222 17.40 6.92 -11.26
CA HIS A 222 18.42 7.34 -10.30
C HIS A 222 17.91 7.53 -8.87
N LEU A 223 16.58 7.51 -8.67
CA LEU A 223 15.97 7.63 -7.35
C LEU A 223 15.39 6.29 -6.88
N PRO A 224 15.65 5.91 -5.63
CA PRO A 224 15.08 4.69 -5.04
C PRO A 224 13.60 4.82 -4.67
N GLN A 225 12.98 6.00 -4.90
CA GLN A 225 11.57 6.28 -4.63
C GLN A 225 10.73 6.17 -5.89
N SER A 226 9.45 5.78 -5.71
CA SER A 226 8.46 5.81 -6.79
C SER A 226 8.12 7.24 -7.21
N LEU A 227 7.82 7.44 -8.49
CA LEU A 227 7.36 8.74 -8.99
C LEU A 227 6.10 9.23 -8.29
N ALA A 228 5.21 8.30 -7.93
CA ALA A 228 3.99 8.63 -7.22
C ALA A 228 4.29 9.21 -5.82
N TYR A 229 5.23 8.58 -5.09
CA TYR A 229 5.67 9.08 -3.78
C TYR A 229 6.32 10.46 -3.88
N LEU A 230 7.20 10.65 -4.87
CA LEU A 230 7.86 11.94 -5.10
C LEU A 230 6.86 13.04 -5.45
N ASN A 231 5.89 12.77 -6.31
CA ASN A 231 4.85 13.74 -6.65
C ASN A 231 4.05 14.16 -5.42
N ASP A 232 3.66 13.21 -4.57
CA ASP A 232 2.92 13.51 -3.36
C ASP A 232 3.78 14.27 -2.34
N LEU A 233 5.06 13.91 -2.23
CA LEU A 233 6.01 14.62 -1.38
C LEU A 233 6.18 16.08 -1.82
N VAL A 234 6.44 16.32 -3.11
CA VAL A 234 6.58 17.68 -3.66
C VAL A 234 5.29 18.49 -3.47
N ARG A 235 4.12 17.87 -3.66
CA ARG A 235 2.81 18.51 -3.44
C ARG A 235 2.63 18.94 -1.99
N VAL A 236 3.00 18.11 -1.03
CA VAL A 236 2.88 18.44 0.40
C VAL A 236 3.83 19.56 0.79
N GLU A 237 5.08 19.53 0.30
CA GLU A 237 6.08 20.56 0.65
C GLU A 237 5.85 21.90 -0.04
N THR A 238 5.40 21.90 -1.29
CA THR A 238 5.25 23.14 -2.09
C THR A 238 3.82 23.68 -2.11
N GLY A 239 2.82 22.89 -1.74
CA GLY A 239 1.40 23.20 -1.89
C GLY A 239 0.93 23.34 -3.35
N LYS A 240 1.76 22.91 -4.32
CA LYS A 240 1.46 22.96 -5.76
C LYS A 240 1.21 21.56 -6.30
N THR A 241 0.24 21.45 -7.20
CA THR A 241 -0.03 20.25 -8.00
C THR A 241 0.59 20.38 -9.37
#